data_780155cebd76f0593a07c4d1cbd7b8b0
#
_entry.id   780155cebd76f0593a07c4d1cbd7b8b0
#
_cell.length_a   1.000
_cell.length_b   1.000
_cell.length_c   1.000
_cell.angle_alpha   90.00
_cell.angle_beta   90.00
_cell.angle_gamma   90.00
#
_symmetry.space_group_name_H-M   'P 1'
#
loop_
_entity.id
_entity.type
_entity.pdbx_description
1 polymer ?
#
loop_
_entity_poly.entity_id
_entity_poly.type
_entity_poly.pdbx_seq_one_letter_code
_entity_poly.pdbx_strand_id
1 'polypeptide(L)'
;MIITKPENQDVELNQSWQDEYLKWICAFANTKGGVLYIGVHDKGEVLGLSDFHHLSEAIPLKIRQTMGLLVDVQVLSADDDTTKKYLKISVEKYPFPVSYHGKYYKRVGSTTQEVIGVELDKMILSVQGRTWDSVPVPHVKVSDLDERAFQIFKKRALFTHRLTEEQLNVSNKDLIHNLHGFENDYLTRAAVLSFHPDPEQWFTGAYVKIAYFLDEANILYQDEVHGSLLEQVERTMEIIYTKYMKALIDYDGIARRETYFFPHDAFRELLLNALIHRDYMNPTPIQIQIFKDKIDIWNIGKMPDDIKLEDLFTKHRSEPRNPNIANVFFRCGYIESWGRGYFKIQELCKQVNAKLPVPESLSGGISVVCNASEQYLRLAEQLDEAVGDELRTRKKSSQKSSQKSSQKIIDFIAANKNITTQEMAENLGISRRAVAKQIAKLQENNIIRRVGADKGGYWEIIK
;
A
#
# COMPACT_ATOMS: atom_id res chain seq x y z
N MET A 1 -21.23 12.70 47.19
CA MET A 1 -20.07 12.05 46.50
C MET A 1 -20.21 12.28 45.02
N ILE A 2 -19.16 12.65 44.39
CA ILE A 2 -19.09 12.76 42.91
C ILE A 2 -18.21 11.64 42.40
N ILE A 3 -18.77 10.78 41.53
CA ILE A 3 -17.93 9.83 40.79
C ILE A 3 -17.10 10.62 39.80
N THR A 4 -15.79 10.68 40.04
CA THR A 4 -14.85 11.57 39.35
C THR A 4 -14.52 11.18 37.90
N LYS A 5 -15.05 10.07 37.39
CA LYS A 5 -14.86 9.65 36.01
C LYS A 5 -16.02 10.12 35.15
N PRO A 6 -15.81 11.09 34.23
CA PRO A 6 -16.83 11.46 33.26
C PRO A 6 -17.15 10.28 32.34
N GLU A 7 -18.32 10.33 31.72
CA GLU A 7 -18.68 9.37 30.66
C GLU A 7 -17.61 9.34 29.56
N ASN A 8 -17.22 8.14 29.17
CA ASN A 8 -16.23 7.89 28.14
C ASN A 8 -16.45 6.52 27.51
N GLN A 9 -15.47 6.00 26.79
CA GLN A 9 -15.56 4.70 26.16
C GLN A 9 -15.86 3.54 27.14
N ASP A 10 -15.40 3.66 28.38
CA ASP A 10 -15.40 2.57 29.36
C ASP A 10 -16.33 2.86 30.56
N VAL A 11 -17.00 4.00 30.62
CA VAL A 11 -17.86 4.42 31.74
C VAL A 11 -19.12 5.09 31.24
N GLU A 12 -20.29 4.61 31.77
CA GLU A 12 -21.61 5.21 31.58
C GLU A 12 -22.26 5.50 32.95
N LEU A 13 -22.95 6.64 33.05
CA LEU A 13 -23.65 7.10 34.25
C LEU A 13 -25.13 7.24 33.93
N ASN A 14 -26.02 6.71 34.82
CA ASN A 14 -27.45 6.81 34.62
C ASN A 14 -28.21 6.90 35.96
N GLN A 15 -29.29 7.69 35.93
CA GLN A 15 -30.10 7.95 37.13
C GLN A 15 -31.00 6.78 37.50
N SER A 16 -31.51 6.01 36.52
CA SER A 16 -32.40 4.89 36.68
C SER A 16 -32.06 3.77 35.71
N TRP A 17 -32.52 2.55 35.98
CA TRP A 17 -32.35 1.46 35.04
C TRP A 17 -33.37 1.50 33.92
N GLN A 18 -32.90 1.26 32.68
CA GLN A 18 -33.71 1.01 31.50
C GLN A 18 -33.17 -0.21 30.73
N ASP A 19 -34.05 -1.00 30.15
CA ASP A 19 -33.68 -2.22 29.42
C ASP A 19 -32.85 -1.93 28.18
N GLU A 20 -32.92 -0.71 27.64
CA GLU A 20 -32.08 -0.28 26.53
C GLU A 20 -30.60 -0.26 26.86
N TYR A 21 -30.22 -0.18 28.13
CA TYR A 21 -28.82 -0.20 28.58
C TYR A 21 -28.16 -1.56 28.40
N LEU A 22 -28.94 -2.62 28.14
CA LEU A 22 -28.40 -3.90 27.70
C LEU A 22 -27.60 -3.80 26.41
N LYS A 23 -27.90 -2.81 25.56
CA LYS A 23 -27.06 -2.51 24.37
C LYS A 23 -25.65 -2.04 24.75
N TRP A 24 -25.54 -1.23 25.83
CA TRP A 24 -24.23 -0.77 26.31
C TRP A 24 -23.42 -1.90 26.92
N ILE A 25 -24.08 -2.78 27.68
CA ILE A 25 -23.46 -3.98 28.24
C ILE A 25 -22.95 -4.89 27.12
N CYS A 26 -23.74 -5.10 26.08
CA CYS A 26 -23.33 -5.80 24.86
C CYS A 26 -22.10 -5.12 24.22
N ALA A 27 -22.14 -3.80 24.10
CA ALA A 27 -21.05 -3.04 23.48
C ALA A 27 -19.76 -3.06 24.34
N PHE A 28 -19.87 -2.98 25.66
CA PHE A 28 -18.72 -3.14 26.57
C PHE A 28 -18.09 -4.52 26.44
N ALA A 29 -18.89 -5.59 26.47
CA ALA A 29 -18.41 -6.96 26.30
C ALA A 29 -17.67 -7.16 24.96
N ASN A 30 -18.11 -6.49 23.91
CA ASN A 30 -17.55 -6.57 22.56
C ASN A 30 -16.38 -5.60 22.30
N THR A 31 -15.99 -4.77 23.28
CA THR A 31 -14.92 -3.78 23.09
C THR A 31 -13.77 -4.04 24.06
N LYS A 32 -13.64 -3.26 25.11
CA LYS A 32 -12.57 -3.39 26.11
C LYS A 32 -13.07 -3.73 27.50
N GLY A 33 -14.37 -3.99 27.63
CA GLY A 33 -15.08 -3.98 28.90
C GLY A 33 -15.54 -2.57 29.25
N GLY A 34 -16.10 -2.41 30.45
CA GLY A 34 -16.55 -1.12 30.96
C GLY A 34 -17.38 -1.23 32.23
N VAL A 35 -17.80 -0.09 32.74
CA VAL A 35 -18.60 0.04 33.97
C VAL A 35 -19.81 0.93 33.69
N LEU A 36 -20.98 0.41 34.11
CA LEU A 36 -22.23 1.16 34.08
C LEU A 36 -22.65 1.45 35.52
N TYR A 37 -22.89 2.70 35.85
CA TYR A 37 -23.41 3.13 37.14
C TYR A 37 -24.90 3.48 37.04
N ILE A 38 -25.73 2.95 37.94
CA ILE A 38 -27.16 3.24 38.01
C ILE A 38 -27.48 3.89 39.38
N GLY A 39 -28.25 4.96 39.36
CA GLY A 39 -28.49 5.83 40.52
C GLY A 39 -27.57 7.01 40.61
N VAL A 40 -26.94 7.37 39.48
CA VAL A 40 -25.94 8.43 39.38
C VAL A 40 -26.32 9.40 38.25
N HIS A 41 -26.23 10.69 38.49
CA HIS A 41 -26.42 11.75 37.48
C HIS A 41 -25.22 11.84 36.52
N ASP A 42 -25.43 12.30 35.30
CA ASP A 42 -24.38 12.46 34.25
C ASP A 42 -23.19 13.29 34.71
N LYS A 43 -23.39 14.18 35.70
CA LYS A 43 -22.33 14.96 36.34
C LYS A 43 -21.59 14.21 37.47
N GLY A 44 -21.89 12.92 37.66
CA GLY A 44 -21.28 12.07 38.68
C GLY A 44 -21.89 12.18 40.08
N GLU A 45 -22.96 12.95 40.27
CA GLU A 45 -23.66 13.06 41.58
C GLU A 45 -24.46 11.79 41.85
N VAL A 46 -24.28 11.19 43.04
CA VAL A 46 -25.07 10.01 43.46
C VAL A 46 -26.45 10.45 43.94
N LEU A 47 -27.47 10.08 43.16
CA LEU A 47 -28.88 10.34 43.50
C LEU A 47 -29.47 9.28 44.41
N GLY A 48 -29.03 8.02 44.25
CA GLY A 48 -29.53 6.84 44.92
C GLY A 48 -30.71 6.18 44.21
N LEU A 49 -30.97 4.91 44.56
CA LEU A 49 -32.08 4.07 44.03
C LEU A 49 -32.94 3.57 45.17
N SER A 50 -34.24 3.68 45.03
CA SER A 50 -35.20 3.13 46.01
C SER A 50 -35.36 1.63 45.90
N ASP A 51 -35.20 1.07 44.70
CA ASP A 51 -35.41 -0.33 44.33
C ASP A 51 -34.12 -1.13 44.10
N PHE A 52 -33.01 -0.66 44.68
CA PHE A 52 -31.67 -1.23 44.42
C PHE A 52 -31.58 -2.74 44.73
N HIS A 53 -32.31 -3.26 45.73
CA HIS A 53 -32.35 -4.70 46.01
C HIS A 53 -32.92 -5.50 44.86
N HIS A 54 -34.09 -5.12 44.36
CA HIS A 54 -34.72 -5.77 43.22
C HIS A 54 -33.84 -5.68 41.96
N LEU A 55 -33.30 -4.53 41.68
CA LEU A 55 -32.44 -4.32 40.50
C LEU A 55 -31.14 -5.11 40.59
N SER A 56 -30.53 -5.24 41.77
CA SER A 56 -29.28 -6.00 41.95
C SER A 56 -29.45 -7.50 41.66
N GLU A 57 -30.65 -8.05 41.76
CA GLU A 57 -30.99 -9.44 41.43
C GLU A 57 -31.50 -9.56 39.98
N ALA A 58 -32.37 -8.64 39.56
CA ALA A 58 -33.05 -8.72 38.27
C ALA A 58 -32.09 -8.42 37.08
N ILE A 59 -31.17 -7.47 37.23
CA ILE A 59 -30.27 -7.06 36.15
C ILE A 59 -29.32 -8.21 35.73
N PRO A 60 -28.57 -8.88 36.63
CA PRO A 60 -27.70 -9.99 36.25
C PRO A 60 -28.47 -11.13 35.60
N LEU A 61 -29.66 -11.46 36.11
CA LEU A 61 -30.51 -12.51 35.57
C LEU A 61 -30.94 -12.17 34.13
N LYS A 62 -31.36 -10.91 33.89
CA LYS A 62 -31.77 -10.42 32.59
C LYS A 62 -30.62 -10.41 31.57
N ILE A 63 -29.44 -9.98 31.98
CA ILE A 63 -28.23 -9.99 31.15
C ILE A 63 -27.90 -11.44 30.75
N ARG A 64 -27.92 -12.36 31.71
CA ARG A 64 -27.68 -13.79 31.45
C ARG A 64 -28.69 -14.38 30.48
N GLN A 65 -29.99 -14.09 30.67
CA GLN A 65 -31.06 -14.63 29.83
C GLN A 65 -31.02 -14.09 28.39
N THR A 66 -30.65 -12.82 28.22
CA THR A 66 -30.64 -12.15 26.87
C THR A 66 -29.36 -12.31 26.12
N MET A 67 -28.21 -12.39 26.79
CA MET A 67 -26.89 -12.36 26.19
C MET A 67 -25.95 -13.49 26.60
N GLY A 68 -26.37 -14.31 27.59
CA GLY A 68 -25.52 -15.38 28.13
C GLY A 68 -24.33 -14.91 28.96
N LEU A 69 -24.26 -13.61 29.29
CA LEU A 69 -23.13 -13.00 30.01
C LEU A 69 -23.29 -13.17 31.51
N LEU A 70 -22.18 -13.31 32.21
CA LEU A 70 -22.06 -13.13 33.65
C LEU A 70 -21.38 -11.78 33.90
N VAL A 71 -22.01 -10.92 34.68
CA VAL A 71 -21.52 -9.60 35.06
C VAL A 71 -21.44 -9.47 36.58
N ASP A 72 -20.51 -8.65 37.07
CA ASP A 72 -20.42 -8.30 38.47
C ASP A 72 -21.31 -7.08 38.74
N VAL A 73 -22.26 -7.23 39.66
CA VAL A 73 -23.16 -6.15 40.08
C VAL A 73 -23.00 -5.91 41.58
N GLN A 74 -22.48 -4.76 41.90
CA GLN A 74 -22.22 -4.34 43.29
C GLN A 74 -23.18 -3.24 43.70
N VAL A 75 -23.76 -3.40 44.92
CA VAL A 75 -24.51 -2.33 45.59
C VAL A 75 -23.55 -1.51 46.42
N LEU A 76 -23.43 -0.25 46.09
CA LEU A 76 -22.53 0.71 46.75
C LEU A 76 -23.34 1.80 47.48
N SER A 77 -22.73 2.43 48.48
CA SER A 77 -23.30 3.57 49.21
C SER A 77 -22.53 4.83 48.88
N ALA A 78 -23.20 5.98 48.86
CA ALA A 78 -22.49 7.23 48.76
C ALA A 78 -21.72 7.51 50.10
N ASP A 79 -20.51 8.07 49.98
CA ASP A 79 -19.65 8.33 51.18
C ASP A 79 -20.23 9.44 52.08
N ASP A 80 -20.94 10.39 51.49
CA ASP A 80 -21.57 11.54 52.16
C ASP A 80 -22.97 11.24 52.72
N ASP A 81 -23.60 10.19 52.21
CA ASP A 81 -24.93 9.76 52.64
C ASP A 81 -25.12 8.25 52.37
N THR A 82 -24.87 7.46 53.40
CA THR A 82 -24.97 5.98 53.37
C THR A 82 -26.39 5.44 53.07
N THR A 83 -27.40 6.30 53.13
CA THR A 83 -28.78 5.92 52.75
C THR A 83 -28.95 5.90 51.23
N LYS A 84 -28.16 6.65 50.49
CA LYS A 84 -28.19 6.66 49.04
C LYS A 84 -27.40 5.45 48.50
N LYS A 85 -28.13 4.48 47.98
CA LYS A 85 -27.55 3.28 47.33
C LYS A 85 -27.58 3.41 45.82
N TYR A 86 -26.51 2.95 45.17
CA TYR A 86 -26.39 2.93 43.72
C TYR A 86 -25.77 1.60 43.27
N LEU A 87 -25.93 1.25 42.00
CA LEU A 87 -25.37 0.01 41.44
C LEU A 87 -24.17 0.33 40.57
N LYS A 88 -23.16 -0.53 40.68
CA LYS A 88 -22.01 -0.59 39.79
C LYS A 88 -22.06 -1.94 39.07
N ILE A 89 -22.22 -1.92 37.75
CA ILE A 89 -22.22 -3.08 36.87
C ILE A 89 -20.88 -3.09 36.13
N SER A 90 -20.05 -4.09 36.44
CA SER A 90 -18.74 -4.25 35.80
C SER A 90 -18.84 -5.31 34.70
N VAL A 91 -18.49 -4.94 33.49
CA VAL A 91 -18.52 -5.79 32.31
C VAL A 91 -17.10 -5.98 31.81
N GLU A 92 -16.60 -7.20 31.79
CA GLU A 92 -15.31 -7.53 31.21
C GLU A 92 -15.42 -7.69 29.68
N LYS A 93 -14.29 -7.49 28.97
CA LYS A 93 -14.21 -7.85 27.56
C LYS A 93 -14.44 -9.35 27.42
N TYR A 94 -15.40 -9.72 26.59
CA TYR A 94 -15.71 -11.12 26.35
C TYR A 94 -14.90 -11.66 25.18
N PRO A 95 -14.40 -12.90 25.26
CA PRO A 95 -13.54 -13.47 24.20
C PRO A 95 -14.34 -13.81 22.92
N PHE A 96 -15.67 -13.88 23.02
CA PHE A 96 -16.55 -14.18 21.90
C PHE A 96 -17.52 -13.03 21.64
N PRO A 97 -17.94 -12.78 20.36
CA PRO A 97 -18.96 -11.78 20.08
C PRO A 97 -20.26 -12.05 20.82
N VAL A 98 -20.72 -11.05 21.49
CA VAL A 98 -21.97 -11.04 22.21
C VAL A 98 -23.01 -10.32 21.38
N SER A 99 -24.18 -10.94 21.18
CA SER A 99 -25.31 -10.29 20.51
C SER A 99 -26.42 -9.95 21.52
N TYR A 100 -27.09 -8.83 21.28
CA TYR A 100 -28.31 -8.43 21.93
C TYR A 100 -29.45 -8.40 20.90
N HIS A 101 -30.44 -9.26 21.05
CA HIS A 101 -31.52 -9.47 20.07
C HIS A 101 -31.02 -9.72 18.65
N GLY A 102 -29.96 -10.53 18.48
CA GLY A 102 -29.38 -10.86 17.18
C GLY A 102 -28.52 -9.77 16.55
N LYS A 103 -28.35 -8.63 17.21
CA LYS A 103 -27.48 -7.51 16.76
C LYS A 103 -26.25 -7.41 17.64
N TYR A 104 -25.16 -6.98 17.03
CA TYR A 104 -23.89 -6.80 17.71
C TYR A 104 -23.61 -5.32 17.89
N TYR A 105 -23.08 -4.92 19.03
CA TYR A 105 -22.78 -3.53 19.35
C TYR A 105 -21.34 -3.39 19.83
N LYS A 106 -20.71 -2.25 19.51
CA LYS A 106 -19.38 -1.84 20.02
C LYS A 106 -19.43 -0.41 20.55
N ARG A 107 -18.49 -0.10 21.47
CA ARG A 107 -18.24 1.27 21.92
C ARG A 107 -17.29 1.96 20.97
N VAL A 108 -17.65 3.17 20.51
CA VAL A 108 -16.80 4.05 19.70
C VAL A 108 -16.82 5.41 20.39
N GLY A 109 -15.76 5.71 21.13
CA GLY A 109 -15.77 6.83 22.07
C GLY A 109 -16.85 6.67 23.12
N SER A 110 -17.68 7.70 23.37
CA SER A 110 -18.82 7.66 24.28
C SER A 110 -20.10 7.11 23.66
N THR A 111 -20.07 6.66 22.39
CA THR A 111 -21.28 6.17 21.69
C THR A 111 -21.31 4.64 21.55
N THR A 112 -22.52 4.07 21.52
CA THR A 112 -22.75 2.67 21.19
C THR A 112 -23.23 2.56 19.75
N GLN A 113 -22.51 1.81 18.92
CA GLN A 113 -22.80 1.62 17.52
C GLN A 113 -23.09 0.16 17.20
N GLU A 114 -24.05 -0.09 16.31
CA GLU A 114 -24.34 -1.41 15.78
C GLU A 114 -23.20 -1.83 14.83
N VAL A 115 -22.70 -3.05 15.02
CA VAL A 115 -21.66 -3.64 14.18
C VAL A 115 -22.32 -4.33 13.00
N ILE A 116 -22.06 -3.86 11.80
CA ILE A 116 -22.65 -4.39 10.56
C ILE A 116 -21.56 -4.58 9.48
N GLY A 117 -21.90 -5.35 8.43
CA GLY A 117 -21.01 -5.54 7.25
C GLY A 117 -19.66 -6.13 7.63
N VAL A 118 -18.60 -5.56 7.05
CA VAL A 118 -17.23 -6.04 7.16
C VAL A 118 -16.75 -6.21 8.62
N GLU A 119 -17.13 -5.29 9.52
CA GLU A 119 -16.74 -5.37 10.92
C GLU A 119 -17.45 -6.55 11.64
N LEU A 120 -18.69 -6.86 11.26
CA LEU A 120 -19.40 -8.03 11.78
C LEU A 120 -18.74 -9.33 11.30
N ASP A 121 -18.37 -9.40 10.02
CA ASP A 121 -17.70 -10.58 9.46
C ASP A 121 -16.36 -10.83 10.17
N LYS A 122 -15.55 -9.80 10.38
CA LYS A 122 -14.30 -9.90 11.16
C LYS A 122 -14.55 -10.42 12.57
N MET A 123 -15.57 -9.89 13.21
CA MET A 123 -15.94 -10.25 14.58
C MET A 123 -16.37 -11.71 14.67
N ILE A 124 -17.18 -12.20 13.74
CA ILE A 124 -17.63 -13.60 13.68
C ILE A 124 -16.48 -14.56 13.39
N LEU A 125 -15.60 -14.22 12.43
CA LEU A 125 -14.44 -15.04 12.09
C LEU A 125 -13.48 -15.20 13.27
N SER A 126 -13.26 -14.13 14.03
CA SER A 126 -12.36 -14.17 15.20
C SER A 126 -12.81 -15.19 16.26
N VAL A 127 -14.12 -15.41 16.41
CA VAL A 127 -14.69 -16.42 17.35
C VAL A 127 -14.34 -17.84 16.95
N GLN A 128 -14.32 -18.09 15.66
CA GLN A 128 -14.04 -19.43 15.14
C GLN A 128 -12.54 -19.74 15.14
N GLY A 129 -11.69 -18.83 15.64
CA GLY A 129 -10.24 -18.93 15.53
C GLY A 129 -9.77 -18.89 14.08
N ARG A 130 -10.61 -18.37 13.19
CA ARG A 130 -10.35 -18.28 11.73
C ARG A 130 -9.89 -16.89 11.36
N THR A 131 -9.01 -16.87 10.40
CA THR A 131 -8.58 -15.63 9.75
C THR A 131 -9.35 -15.40 8.46
N TRP A 132 -9.39 -14.18 7.99
CA TRP A 132 -10.09 -13.83 6.76
C TRP A 132 -9.63 -14.68 5.56
N ASP A 133 -8.35 -14.94 5.48
CA ASP A 133 -7.72 -15.66 4.38
C ASP A 133 -7.92 -17.18 4.42
N SER A 134 -8.43 -17.73 5.54
CA SER A 134 -8.79 -19.16 5.67
C SER A 134 -10.22 -19.48 5.18
N VAL A 135 -11.03 -18.47 4.87
CA VAL A 135 -12.42 -18.67 4.43
C VAL A 135 -12.44 -19.32 3.05
N PRO A 136 -13.29 -20.36 2.81
CA PRO A 136 -13.42 -21.01 1.52
C PRO A 136 -14.04 -20.10 0.45
N VAL A 137 -13.60 -20.28 -0.80
CA VAL A 137 -14.15 -19.60 -1.99
C VAL A 137 -14.94 -20.64 -2.80
N PRO A 138 -16.25 -20.52 -2.92
CA PRO A 138 -17.05 -21.48 -3.70
C PRO A 138 -16.77 -21.32 -5.21
N HIS A 139 -16.97 -22.43 -5.93
CA HIS A 139 -16.91 -22.50 -7.39
C HIS A 139 -15.52 -22.27 -8.04
N VAL A 140 -14.43 -22.23 -7.27
CA VAL A 140 -13.05 -22.20 -7.78
C VAL A 140 -12.44 -23.59 -7.64
N LYS A 141 -11.86 -24.09 -8.72
CA LYS A 141 -11.19 -25.41 -8.78
C LYS A 141 -9.68 -25.25 -8.89
N VAL A 142 -8.93 -26.29 -8.57
CA VAL A 142 -7.47 -26.33 -8.78
C VAL A 142 -7.09 -26.12 -10.25
N SER A 143 -7.95 -26.58 -11.18
CA SER A 143 -7.74 -26.38 -12.62
C SER A 143 -7.81 -24.92 -13.07
N ASP A 144 -8.38 -24.03 -12.26
CA ASP A 144 -8.53 -22.61 -12.56
C ASP A 144 -7.33 -21.81 -12.05
N LEU A 145 -6.43 -22.46 -11.28
CA LEU A 145 -5.22 -21.85 -10.76
C LEU A 145 -4.11 -21.80 -11.83
N ASP A 146 -3.26 -20.78 -11.76
CA ASP A 146 -2.22 -20.52 -12.74
C ASP A 146 -0.99 -21.40 -12.54
N GLU A 147 -0.62 -22.16 -13.58
CA GLU A 147 0.58 -22.97 -13.61
C GLU A 147 1.88 -22.15 -13.38
N ARG A 148 1.89 -20.90 -13.83
CA ARG A 148 3.05 -20.00 -13.60
C ARG A 148 3.24 -19.71 -12.11
N ALA A 149 2.16 -19.49 -11.37
CA ALA A 149 2.23 -19.29 -9.93
C ALA A 149 2.83 -20.52 -9.22
N PHE A 150 2.43 -21.73 -9.64
CA PHE A 150 3.05 -22.97 -9.14
C PHE A 150 4.53 -23.08 -9.51
N GLN A 151 4.92 -22.69 -10.71
CA GLN A 151 6.33 -22.70 -11.13
C GLN A 151 7.15 -21.70 -10.31
N ILE A 152 6.64 -20.49 -10.07
CA ILE A 152 7.28 -19.50 -9.20
C ILE A 152 7.47 -20.09 -7.80
N PHE A 153 6.41 -20.64 -7.22
CA PHE A 153 6.45 -21.25 -5.89
C PHE A 153 7.51 -22.35 -5.82
N LYS A 154 7.43 -23.35 -6.71
CA LYS A 154 8.34 -24.51 -6.72
C LYS A 154 9.81 -24.10 -6.90
N LYS A 155 10.08 -23.20 -7.86
CA LYS A 155 11.43 -22.68 -8.12
C LYS A 155 12.00 -21.97 -6.90
N ARG A 156 11.22 -21.13 -6.25
CA ARG A 156 11.65 -20.36 -5.08
C ARG A 156 11.85 -21.24 -3.84
N ALA A 157 10.90 -22.12 -3.56
CA ALA A 157 10.97 -23.04 -2.43
C ALA A 157 12.20 -23.94 -2.50
N LEU A 158 12.54 -24.43 -3.69
CA LEU A 158 13.74 -25.23 -3.94
C LEU A 158 15.02 -24.39 -3.76
N PHE A 159 15.08 -23.21 -4.38
CA PHE A 159 16.23 -22.30 -4.30
C PHE A 159 16.56 -21.90 -2.87
N THR A 160 15.55 -21.70 -2.03
CA THR A 160 15.73 -21.31 -0.63
C THR A 160 15.86 -22.50 0.32
N HIS A 161 15.86 -23.72 -0.19
CA HIS A 161 15.90 -24.98 0.58
C HIS A 161 14.77 -25.10 1.63
N ARG A 162 13.62 -24.45 1.39
CA ARG A 162 12.45 -24.56 2.26
C ARG A 162 11.69 -25.86 2.05
N LEU A 163 11.70 -26.37 0.82
CA LEU A 163 11.12 -27.65 0.45
C LEU A 163 12.14 -28.41 -0.43
N THR A 164 12.12 -29.74 -0.33
CA THR A 164 12.95 -30.62 -1.14
C THR A 164 12.29 -30.87 -2.51
N GLU A 165 13.07 -31.36 -3.49
CA GLU A 165 12.52 -31.79 -4.79
C GLU A 165 11.42 -32.84 -4.61
N GLU A 166 11.60 -33.78 -3.69
CA GLU A 166 10.62 -34.84 -3.41
C GLU A 166 9.29 -34.25 -2.90
N GLN A 167 9.36 -33.26 -2.01
CA GLN A 167 8.17 -32.55 -1.49
C GLN A 167 7.47 -31.70 -2.56
N LEU A 168 8.19 -31.25 -3.58
CA LEU A 168 7.68 -30.46 -4.68
C LEU A 168 7.20 -31.28 -5.88
N ASN A 169 7.63 -32.55 -5.97
CA ASN A 169 7.22 -33.48 -7.03
C ASN A 169 5.86 -34.13 -6.73
N VAL A 170 4.88 -33.31 -6.44
CA VAL A 170 3.50 -33.69 -6.16
C VAL A 170 2.54 -32.95 -7.09
N SER A 171 1.29 -33.42 -7.19
CA SER A 171 0.28 -32.70 -7.97
C SER A 171 0.02 -31.31 -7.37
N ASN A 172 -0.47 -30.36 -8.20
CA ASN A 172 -0.83 -29.03 -7.71
C ASN A 172 -1.91 -29.11 -6.62
N LYS A 173 -2.82 -30.08 -6.71
CA LYS A 173 -3.84 -30.33 -5.68
C LYS A 173 -3.20 -30.73 -4.35
N ASP A 174 -2.25 -31.65 -4.37
CA ASP A 174 -1.55 -32.10 -3.17
C ASP A 174 -0.68 -30.98 -2.60
N LEU A 175 -0.04 -30.17 -3.45
CA LEU A 175 0.72 -29.01 -3.02
C LEU A 175 -0.17 -28.01 -2.28
N ILE A 176 -1.33 -27.66 -2.83
CA ILE A 176 -2.31 -26.78 -2.15
C ILE A 176 -2.79 -27.40 -0.84
N HIS A 177 -3.01 -28.72 -0.81
CA HIS A 177 -3.38 -29.41 0.42
C HIS A 177 -2.27 -29.31 1.50
N ASN A 178 -1.02 -29.51 1.12
CA ASN A 178 0.15 -29.37 2.00
C ASN A 178 0.36 -27.93 2.50
N LEU A 179 -0.15 -26.94 1.78
CA LEU A 179 -0.14 -25.53 2.15
C LEU A 179 -1.37 -25.12 3.01
N HIS A 180 -2.23 -26.06 3.37
CA HIS A 180 -3.52 -25.81 4.04
C HIS A 180 -4.45 -24.88 3.24
N GLY A 181 -4.38 -24.98 1.90
CA GLY A 181 -5.17 -24.17 0.98
C GLY A 181 -6.59 -24.66 0.73
N PHE A 182 -7.05 -25.70 1.44
CA PHE A 182 -8.42 -26.22 1.37
C PHE A 182 -9.13 -26.11 2.72
N GLU A 183 -10.42 -25.84 2.64
CA GLU A 183 -11.39 -25.95 3.73
C GLU A 183 -12.66 -26.63 3.19
N ASN A 184 -13.01 -27.81 3.73
CA ASN A 184 -14.17 -28.60 3.28
C ASN A 184 -14.24 -28.78 1.73
N ASP A 185 -13.13 -29.21 1.11
CA ASP A 185 -12.95 -29.39 -0.33
C ASP A 185 -13.01 -28.11 -1.20
N TYR A 186 -13.18 -26.94 -0.62
CA TYR A 186 -13.09 -25.66 -1.32
C TYR A 186 -11.71 -25.00 -1.12
N LEU A 187 -11.24 -24.32 -2.15
CA LEU A 187 -10.03 -23.50 -2.03
C LEU A 187 -10.26 -22.33 -1.05
N THR A 188 -9.29 -22.06 -0.20
CA THR A 188 -9.31 -20.89 0.68
C THR A 188 -9.01 -19.61 -0.05
N ARG A 189 -9.36 -18.46 0.52
CA ARG A 189 -9.02 -17.13 -0.03
C ARG A 189 -7.51 -16.99 -0.21
N ALA A 190 -6.71 -17.51 0.72
CA ALA A 190 -5.25 -17.51 0.60
C ALA A 190 -4.77 -18.29 -0.63
N ALA A 191 -5.33 -19.46 -0.91
CA ALA A 191 -4.98 -20.26 -2.07
C ALA A 191 -5.36 -19.55 -3.38
N VAL A 192 -6.58 -18.99 -3.44
CA VAL A 192 -7.05 -18.25 -4.62
C VAL A 192 -6.20 -17.00 -4.85
N LEU A 193 -5.94 -16.18 -3.82
CA LEU A 193 -5.06 -15.00 -3.93
C LEU A 193 -3.65 -15.37 -4.40
N SER A 194 -3.08 -16.44 -3.85
CA SER A 194 -1.69 -16.80 -4.11
C SER A 194 -1.47 -17.44 -5.49
N PHE A 195 -2.49 -18.15 -6.03
CA PHE A 195 -2.30 -18.99 -7.21
C PHE A 195 -3.28 -18.74 -8.36
N HIS A 196 -4.36 -17.99 -8.20
CA HIS A 196 -5.30 -17.72 -9.30
C HIS A 196 -4.77 -16.60 -10.22
N PRO A 197 -4.90 -16.72 -11.55
CA PRO A 197 -4.40 -15.72 -12.50
C PRO A 197 -5.15 -14.38 -12.42
N ASP A 198 -6.38 -14.39 -11.92
CA ASP A 198 -7.20 -13.19 -11.74
C ASP A 198 -8.00 -13.28 -10.41
N PRO A 199 -7.35 -13.02 -9.26
CA PRO A 199 -8.01 -13.08 -7.97
C PRO A 199 -8.99 -11.93 -7.74
N GLU A 200 -8.94 -10.89 -8.57
CA GLU A 200 -9.81 -9.70 -8.47
C GLU A 200 -11.27 -10.00 -8.76
N GLN A 201 -11.58 -11.13 -9.40
CA GLN A 201 -12.95 -11.61 -9.56
C GLN A 201 -13.69 -11.78 -8.23
N TRP A 202 -12.96 -12.09 -7.14
CA TRP A 202 -13.49 -12.25 -5.78
C TRP A 202 -13.01 -11.18 -4.81
N PHE A 203 -11.82 -10.62 -5.05
CA PHE A 203 -11.15 -9.69 -4.13
C PHE A 203 -10.77 -8.41 -4.87
N THR A 204 -11.75 -7.54 -5.06
CA THR A 204 -11.57 -6.25 -5.75
C THR A 204 -10.37 -5.51 -5.18
N GLY A 205 -9.53 -4.99 -6.07
CA GLY A 205 -8.32 -4.27 -5.71
C GLY A 205 -7.15 -5.14 -5.24
N ALA A 206 -7.20 -6.48 -5.45
CA ALA A 206 -6.10 -7.37 -5.13
C ALA A 206 -4.95 -7.28 -6.14
N TYR A 207 -4.47 -6.06 -6.41
CA TYR A 207 -3.35 -5.75 -7.30
C TYR A 207 -2.46 -4.66 -6.71
N VAL A 208 -1.32 -4.40 -7.34
CA VAL A 208 -0.39 -3.33 -6.96
C VAL A 208 -0.43 -2.22 -7.99
N LYS A 209 -0.64 -0.99 -7.55
CA LYS A 209 -0.60 0.22 -8.37
C LYS A 209 0.72 0.95 -8.14
N ILE A 210 1.42 1.31 -9.22
CA ILE A 210 2.70 1.98 -9.19
C ILE A 210 2.59 3.26 -10.01
N ALA A 211 3.05 4.40 -9.48
CA ALA A 211 3.08 5.64 -10.25
C ALA A 211 4.34 6.45 -9.95
N TYR A 212 4.86 7.12 -10.97
CA TYR A 212 5.93 8.11 -10.83
C TYR A 212 5.34 9.51 -10.84
N PHE A 213 5.63 10.26 -9.79
CA PHE A 213 5.17 11.61 -9.56
C PHE A 213 6.31 12.62 -9.83
N LEU A 214 5.99 13.66 -10.59
CA LEU A 214 6.89 14.82 -10.71
C LEU A 214 6.78 15.72 -9.49
N ASP A 215 5.57 15.88 -9.00
CA ASP A 215 5.17 16.59 -7.78
C ASP A 215 3.86 15.98 -7.26
N GLU A 216 3.31 16.49 -6.16
CA GLU A 216 2.09 15.98 -5.52
C GLU A 216 0.85 15.94 -6.43
N ALA A 217 0.82 16.72 -7.52
CA ALA A 217 -0.33 16.85 -8.43
C ALA A 217 -0.13 16.15 -9.78
N ASN A 218 1.12 15.93 -10.21
CA ASN A 218 1.44 15.54 -11.57
C ASN A 218 2.05 14.13 -11.62
N ILE A 219 1.31 13.19 -12.22
CA ILE A 219 1.77 11.84 -12.51
C ILE A 219 2.42 11.84 -13.91
N LEU A 220 3.65 11.34 -14.01
CA LEU A 220 4.36 11.21 -15.28
C LEU A 220 3.96 9.93 -16.02
N TYR A 221 3.88 8.81 -15.32
CA TYR A 221 3.43 7.51 -15.83
C TYR A 221 3.04 6.58 -14.67
N GLN A 222 2.24 5.58 -14.98
CA GLN A 222 1.76 4.60 -14.02
C GLN A 222 1.71 3.19 -14.62
N ASP A 223 1.71 2.18 -13.74
CA ASP A 223 1.52 0.76 -14.07
C ASP A 223 0.61 0.11 -13.02
N GLU A 224 -0.04 -0.98 -13.41
CA GLU A 224 -0.80 -1.83 -12.53
C GLU A 224 -0.29 -3.27 -12.67
N VAL A 225 -0.09 -3.95 -11.56
CA VAL A 225 0.43 -5.32 -11.51
C VAL A 225 -0.66 -6.23 -10.99
N HIS A 226 -1.32 -6.88 -11.91
CA HIS A 226 -2.39 -7.85 -11.70
C HIS A 226 -1.84 -9.29 -11.65
N GLY A 227 -2.71 -10.26 -11.35
CA GLY A 227 -2.38 -11.67 -11.29
C GLY A 227 -2.30 -12.20 -9.85
N SER A 228 -1.81 -13.43 -9.72
CA SER A 228 -1.60 -14.05 -8.41
C SER A 228 -0.60 -13.26 -7.54
N LEU A 229 -0.72 -13.35 -6.20
CA LEU A 229 0.22 -12.64 -5.32
C LEU A 229 1.68 -13.04 -5.58
N LEU A 230 1.94 -14.30 -5.95
CA LEU A 230 3.29 -14.75 -6.30
C LEU A 230 3.82 -14.04 -7.56
N GLU A 231 2.98 -13.86 -8.59
CA GLU A 231 3.34 -13.07 -9.77
C GLU A 231 3.48 -11.59 -9.44
N GLN A 232 2.59 -11.04 -8.62
CA GLN A 232 2.65 -9.63 -8.21
C GLN A 232 3.99 -9.31 -7.55
N VAL A 233 4.54 -10.20 -6.69
CA VAL A 233 5.88 -10.01 -6.09
C VAL A 233 6.94 -9.89 -7.18
N GLU A 234 7.05 -10.90 -8.07
CA GLU A 234 8.09 -10.93 -9.09
C GLU A 234 7.98 -9.76 -10.07
N ARG A 235 6.78 -9.50 -10.59
CA ARG A 235 6.55 -8.42 -11.57
C ARG A 235 6.70 -7.02 -10.96
N THR A 236 6.26 -6.81 -9.73
CA THR A 236 6.46 -5.52 -9.06
C THR A 236 7.95 -5.24 -8.90
N MET A 237 8.72 -6.23 -8.41
CA MET A 237 10.18 -6.10 -8.28
C MET A 237 10.85 -5.81 -9.62
N GLU A 238 10.48 -6.55 -10.68
CA GLU A 238 10.99 -6.33 -12.02
C GLU A 238 10.69 -4.91 -12.52
N ILE A 239 9.44 -4.47 -12.47
CA ILE A 239 9.01 -3.16 -12.96
C ILE A 239 9.72 -2.04 -12.18
N ILE A 240 9.77 -2.14 -10.85
CA ILE A 240 10.42 -1.14 -9.99
C ILE A 240 11.89 -0.96 -10.39
N TYR A 241 12.65 -2.03 -10.55
CA TYR A 241 14.10 -1.94 -10.79
C TYR A 241 14.49 -1.82 -12.28
N THR A 242 13.59 -2.10 -13.21
CA THR A 242 13.87 -1.93 -14.64
C THR A 242 13.35 -0.60 -15.21
N LYS A 243 12.24 -0.09 -14.67
CA LYS A 243 11.56 1.10 -15.20
C LYS A 243 11.70 2.31 -14.29
N TYR A 244 11.44 2.15 -12.99
CA TYR A 244 11.30 3.26 -12.04
C TYR A 244 12.59 3.60 -11.30
N MET A 245 13.31 2.60 -10.82
CA MET A 245 14.52 2.74 -10.01
C MET A 245 15.70 2.03 -10.64
N LYS A 246 16.08 2.45 -11.84
CA LYS A 246 17.26 1.90 -12.50
C LYS A 246 18.51 2.17 -11.65
N ALA A 247 19.36 1.16 -11.53
CA ALA A 247 20.66 1.36 -10.93
C ALA A 247 21.46 2.39 -11.74
N LEU A 248 22.08 3.32 -11.06
CA LEU A 248 23.05 4.21 -11.65
C LEU A 248 24.41 3.52 -11.66
N ILE A 249 25.10 3.60 -12.79
CA ILE A 249 26.39 2.94 -12.99
C ILE A 249 27.47 3.99 -12.91
N ASP A 250 28.44 3.77 -12.03
CA ASP A 250 29.68 4.52 -11.98
C ASP A 250 30.89 3.57 -12.03
N TYR A 251 32.09 4.11 -12.13
CA TYR A 251 33.32 3.33 -12.20
C TYR A 251 34.32 3.85 -11.16
N ASP A 252 34.83 2.94 -10.34
CA ASP A 252 35.97 3.18 -9.47
C ASP A 252 37.20 2.52 -10.10
N GLY A 253 37.96 3.29 -10.87
CA GLY A 253 39.00 2.73 -11.74
C GLY A 253 38.40 1.83 -12.82
N ILE A 254 38.71 0.53 -12.79
CA ILE A 254 38.17 -0.48 -13.71
C ILE A 254 36.94 -1.22 -13.14
N ALA A 255 36.63 -1.02 -11.86
CA ALA A 255 35.53 -1.68 -11.21
C ALA A 255 34.20 -0.97 -11.47
N ARG A 256 33.25 -1.66 -12.09
CA ARG A 256 31.87 -1.18 -12.26
C ARG A 256 31.15 -1.23 -10.93
N ARG A 257 30.52 -0.14 -10.53
CA ARG A 257 29.63 -0.03 -9.37
C ARG A 257 28.22 0.24 -9.79
N GLU A 258 27.28 -0.39 -9.15
CA GLU A 258 25.84 -0.14 -9.31
C GLU A 258 25.29 0.45 -8.02
N THR A 259 24.76 1.66 -8.12
CA THR A 259 24.14 2.36 -6.99
C THR A 259 22.64 2.36 -7.20
N TYR A 260 21.92 1.70 -6.28
CA TYR A 260 20.47 1.64 -6.28
C TYR A 260 19.88 2.79 -5.49
N PHE A 261 18.67 3.21 -5.87
CA PHE A 261 17.88 4.21 -5.18
C PHE A 261 17.69 3.83 -3.70
N PHE A 262 17.22 2.62 -3.49
CA PHE A 262 17.01 2.00 -2.19
C PHE A 262 17.43 0.52 -2.27
N PRO A 263 17.89 -0.12 -1.16
CA PRO A 263 18.36 -1.51 -1.21
C PRO A 263 17.29 -2.47 -1.72
N HIS A 264 17.62 -3.26 -2.73
CA HIS A 264 16.71 -4.18 -3.41
C HIS A 264 15.98 -5.13 -2.44
N ASP A 265 16.73 -5.80 -1.56
CA ASP A 265 16.16 -6.76 -0.64
C ASP A 265 15.35 -6.11 0.49
N ALA A 266 15.68 -4.85 0.86
CA ALA A 266 14.89 -4.09 1.81
C ALA A 266 13.54 -3.68 1.21
N PHE A 267 13.52 -3.22 -0.05
CA PHE A 267 12.28 -2.90 -0.75
C PHE A 267 11.40 -4.16 -0.93
N ARG A 268 12.02 -5.30 -1.30
CA ARG A 268 11.29 -6.57 -1.40
C ARG A 268 10.62 -6.94 -0.08
N GLU A 269 11.31 -6.80 1.05
CA GLU A 269 10.74 -7.08 2.37
C GLU A 269 9.54 -6.19 2.68
N LEU A 270 9.60 -4.90 2.33
CA LEU A 270 8.48 -3.97 2.48
C LEU A 270 7.28 -4.34 1.61
N LEU A 271 7.52 -4.72 0.35
CA LEU A 271 6.47 -5.18 -0.56
C LEU A 271 5.79 -6.45 -0.03
N LEU A 272 6.57 -7.43 0.45
CA LEU A 272 6.03 -8.66 1.05
C LEU A 272 5.19 -8.36 2.29
N ASN A 273 5.64 -7.46 3.15
CA ASN A 273 4.88 -7.01 4.31
C ASN A 273 3.57 -6.32 3.87
N ALA A 274 3.60 -5.47 2.84
CA ALA A 274 2.40 -4.84 2.31
C ALA A 274 1.38 -5.87 1.83
N LEU A 275 1.81 -6.90 1.08
CA LEU A 275 0.94 -7.98 0.57
C LEU A 275 0.36 -8.85 1.71
N ILE A 276 1.18 -9.22 2.71
CA ILE A 276 0.75 -10.06 3.83
C ILE A 276 -0.21 -9.33 4.77
N HIS A 277 0.06 -8.04 5.03
CA HIS A 277 -0.71 -7.26 6.01
C HIS A 277 -1.86 -6.44 5.40
N ARG A 278 -2.04 -6.46 4.08
CA ARG A 278 -3.16 -5.79 3.42
C ARG A 278 -4.50 -6.31 3.94
N ASP A 279 -5.44 -5.41 4.17
CA ASP A 279 -6.84 -5.75 4.41
C ASP A 279 -7.55 -6.01 3.08
N TYR A 280 -7.62 -7.28 2.67
CA TYR A 280 -8.27 -7.71 1.42
C TYR A 280 -9.79 -7.61 1.44
N MET A 281 -10.42 -7.24 2.56
CA MET A 281 -11.84 -6.87 2.59
C MET A 281 -12.10 -5.47 2.02
N ASN A 282 -11.06 -4.67 1.89
CA ASN A 282 -11.13 -3.33 1.33
C ASN A 282 -10.74 -3.35 -0.16
N PRO A 283 -11.49 -2.67 -1.05
CA PRO A 283 -11.22 -2.68 -2.49
C PRO A 283 -10.02 -1.81 -2.92
N THR A 284 -9.39 -1.06 -2.01
CA THR A 284 -8.26 -0.19 -2.37
C THR A 284 -6.99 -1.01 -2.58
N PRO A 285 -6.31 -0.90 -3.73
CA PRO A 285 -5.07 -1.63 -4.00
C PRO A 285 -3.90 -1.12 -3.16
N ILE A 286 -2.81 -1.90 -3.12
CA ILE A 286 -1.51 -1.40 -2.64
C ILE A 286 -1.05 -0.31 -3.60
N GLN A 287 -0.57 0.80 -3.07
CA GLN A 287 -0.10 1.94 -3.85
C GLN A 287 1.40 2.19 -3.60
N ILE A 288 2.16 2.26 -4.69
CA ILE A 288 3.58 2.59 -4.65
C ILE A 288 3.74 3.91 -5.41
N GLN A 289 4.02 4.98 -4.68
CA GLN A 289 4.25 6.31 -5.22
C GLN A 289 5.76 6.56 -5.25
N ILE A 290 6.29 6.89 -6.40
CA ILE A 290 7.72 7.11 -6.61
C ILE A 290 7.95 8.55 -7.00
N PHE A 291 8.83 9.22 -6.27
CA PHE A 291 9.28 10.59 -6.49
C PHE A 291 10.78 10.59 -6.84
N LYS A 292 11.33 11.75 -7.17
CA LYS A 292 12.76 11.88 -7.48
C LYS A 292 13.67 11.42 -6.32
N ASP A 293 13.24 11.61 -5.08
CA ASP A 293 14.03 11.43 -3.85
C ASP A 293 13.45 10.44 -2.84
N LYS A 294 12.21 9.99 -3.02
CA LYS A 294 11.52 9.08 -2.11
C LYS A 294 10.58 8.11 -2.82
N ILE A 295 10.31 7.00 -2.16
CA ILE A 295 9.24 6.06 -2.51
C ILE A 295 8.34 5.94 -1.30
N ASP A 296 7.05 5.95 -1.52
CA ASP A 296 6.03 5.67 -0.54
C ASP A 296 5.28 4.39 -0.90
N ILE A 297 5.27 3.41 -0.01
CA ILE A 297 4.50 2.17 -0.14
C ILE A 297 3.35 2.26 0.85
N TRP A 298 2.14 2.43 0.33
CA TRP A 298 0.94 2.47 1.15
C TRP A 298 0.08 1.23 0.93
N ASN A 299 -0.40 0.63 2.03
CA ASN A 299 -1.40 -0.42 2.01
C ASN A 299 -2.50 -0.19 3.04
N ILE A 300 -3.73 -0.53 2.66
CA ILE A 300 -4.88 -0.45 3.56
C ILE A 300 -4.79 -1.52 4.65
N GLY A 301 -5.06 -1.14 5.89
CA GLY A 301 -5.08 -2.01 7.05
C GLY A 301 -4.47 -1.32 8.28
N LYS A 302 -5.06 -1.54 9.44
CA LYS A 302 -4.56 -1.00 10.70
C LYS A 302 -3.52 -1.93 11.30
N MET A 303 -2.58 -1.38 12.06
CA MET A 303 -1.72 -2.17 12.93
C MET A 303 -2.56 -2.99 13.93
N PRO A 304 -2.09 -4.16 14.37
CA PRO A 304 -2.64 -4.83 15.55
C PRO A 304 -2.63 -3.88 16.75
N ASP A 305 -3.67 -3.95 17.59
CA ASP A 305 -3.84 -3.02 18.73
C ASP A 305 -2.67 -3.06 19.72
N ASP A 306 -1.96 -4.20 19.79
CA ASP A 306 -0.86 -4.45 20.71
C ASP A 306 0.53 -4.07 20.15
N ILE A 307 0.62 -3.63 18.88
CA ILE A 307 1.88 -3.25 18.22
C ILE A 307 1.82 -1.79 17.81
N LYS A 308 2.75 -0.98 18.32
CA LYS A 308 2.91 0.41 17.88
C LYS A 308 3.87 0.48 16.68
N LEU A 309 3.72 1.50 15.84
CA LEU A 309 4.63 1.71 14.70
C LEU A 309 6.09 1.85 15.13
N GLU A 310 6.34 2.45 16.29
CA GLU A 310 7.67 2.60 16.89
C GLU A 310 8.31 1.24 17.23
N ASP A 311 7.50 0.24 17.56
CA ASP A 311 7.94 -1.10 17.94
C ASP A 311 8.38 -1.96 16.75
N LEU A 312 8.07 -1.55 15.50
CA LEU A 312 8.44 -2.30 14.30
C LEU A 312 9.96 -2.51 14.17
N PHE A 313 10.76 -1.55 14.64
CA PHE A 313 12.22 -1.63 14.65
C PHE A 313 12.80 -2.27 15.93
N THR A 314 11.95 -2.74 16.82
CA THR A 314 12.32 -3.45 18.05
C THR A 314 11.88 -4.91 17.98
N LYS A 315 12.25 -5.72 18.99
CA LYS A 315 11.87 -7.13 19.03
C LYS A 315 10.37 -7.27 19.30
N HIS A 316 9.62 -7.71 18.31
CA HIS A 316 8.19 -8.02 18.42
C HIS A 316 7.89 -9.42 17.86
N ARG A 317 6.71 -9.95 18.17
CA ARG A 317 6.22 -11.21 17.58
C ARG A 317 5.67 -10.95 16.18
N SER A 318 5.81 -11.94 15.30
CA SER A 318 5.16 -11.90 13.98
C SER A 318 3.68 -12.23 14.16
N GLU A 319 2.83 -11.29 13.79
CA GLU A 319 1.38 -11.43 13.83
C GLU A 319 0.78 -10.98 12.48
N PRO A 320 0.90 -11.83 11.46
CA PRO A 320 0.42 -11.48 10.13
C PRO A 320 -1.12 -11.40 10.10
N ARG A 321 -1.66 -10.36 9.44
CA ARG A 321 -3.10 -10.21 9.21
C ARG A 321 -3.67 -11.37 8.42
N ASN A 322 -2.91 -11.90 7.46
CA ASN A 322 -3.27 -13.01 6.59
C ASN A 322 -2.27 -14.16 6.77
N PRO A 323 -2.42 -14.98 7.84
CA PRO A 323 -1.42 -16.00 8.20
C PRO A 323 -1.29 -17.14 7.19
N ASN A 324 -2.36 -17.47 6.43
CA ASN A 324 -2.25 -18.50 5.39
C ASN A 324 -1.51 -17.97 4.16
N ILE A 325 -1.67 -16.70 3.77
CA ILE A 325 -0.82 -16.05 2.76
C ILE A 325 0.61 -16.02 3.25
N ALA A 326 0.85 -15.64 4.52
CA ALA A 326 2.18 -15.65 5.11
C ALA A 326 2.80 -17.05 5.11
N ASN A 327 2.02 -18.12 5.34
CA ASN A 327 2.49 -19.51 5.23
C ASN A 327 2.93 -19.87 3.81
N VAL A 328 2.16 -19.48 2.78
CA VAL A 328 2.55 -19.67 1.37
C VAL A 328 3.88 -18.96 1.10
N PHE A 329 4.01 -17.70 1.51
CA PHE A 329 5.22 -16.91 1.31
C PHE A 329 6.43 -17.46 2.09
N PHE A 330 6.21 -17.98 3.29
CA PHE A 330 7.25 -18.66 4.08
C PHE A 330 7.73 -19.94 3.39
N ARG A 331 6.82 -20.79 2.93
CA ARG A 331 7.14 -22.03 2.22
C ARG A 331 7.81 -21.77 0.86
N CYS A 332 7.43 -20.68 0.21
CA CYS A 332 8.09 -20.19 -1.00
C CYS A 332 9.49 -19.59 -0.73
N GLY A 333 9.83 -19.32 0.54
CA GLY A 333 11.11 -18.72 0.92
C GLY A 333 11.20 -17.22 0.71
N TYR A 334 10.06 -16.54 0.57
CA TYR A 334 10.04 -15.10 0.50
C TYR A 334 10.27 -14.43 1.84
N ILE A 335 9.70 -14.98 2.92
CA ILE A 335 9.78 -14.41 4.28
C ILE A 335 10.34 -15.41 5.29
N GLU A 336 10.73 -14.86 6.46
CA GLU A 336 11.05 -15.60 7.67
C GLU A 336 9.92 -15.47 8.69
N SER A 337 9.75 -16.48 9.58
CA SER A 337 8.60 -16.56 10.49
C SER A 337 8.81 -15.94 11.88
N TRP A 338 9.83 -15.09 12.07
CA TRP A 338 10.26 -14.65 13.40
C TRP A 338 10.09 -13.17 13.71
N GLY A 339 9.33 -12.40 12.90
CA GLY A 339 9.18 -10.96 13.09
C GLY A 339 10.48 -10.15 12.90
N ARG A 340 11.40 -10.64 12.06
CA ARG A 340 12.72 -10.04 11.85
C ARG A 340 12.82 -9.17 10.59
N GLY A 341 11.74 -8.98 9.87
CA GLY A 341 11.73 -8.25 8.60
C GLY A 341 12.31 -6.85 8.71
N TYR A 342 11.87 -6.07 9.69
CA TYR A 342 12.38 -4.71 9.92
C TYR A 342 13.85 -4.68 10.39
N PHE A 343 14.32 -5.66 11.15
CA PHE A 343 15.74 -5.78 11.48
C PHE A 343 16.59 -6.04 10.23
N LYS A 344 16.11 -6.87 9.33
CA LYS A 344 16.78 -7.14 8.06
C LYS A 344 16.85 -5.88 7.20
N ILE A 345 15.74 -5.13 7.11
CA ILE A 345 15.70 -3.82 6.45
C ILE A 345 16.74 -2.88 7.06
N GLN A 346 16.83 -2.82 8.39
CA GLN A 346 17.79 -2.01 9.12
C GLN A 346 19.24 -2.33 8.74
N GLU A 347 19.59 -3.62 8.74
CA GLU A 347 20.94 -4.07 8.37
C GLU A 347 21.26 -3.76 6.90
N LEU A 348 20.32 -3.99 5.98
CA LEU A 348 20.49 -3.69 4.56
C LEU A 348 20.65 -2.18 4.31
N CYS A 349 19.89 -1.33 5.00
CA CYS A 349 20.04 0.12 4.91
C CYS A 349 21.40 0.59 5.45
N LYS A 350 21.87 0.04 6.59
CA LYS A 350 23.19 0.35 7.15
C LYS A 350 24.34 0.01 6.19
N GLN A 351 24.27 -1.14 5.50
CA GLN A 351 25.31 -1.58 4.57
C GLN A 351 25.56 -0.60 3.43
N VAL A 352 24.53 0.12 2.98
CA VAL A 352 24.61 1.08 1.87
C VAL A 352 24.45 2.53 2.32
N ASN A 353 24.52 2.79 3.63
CA ASN A 353 24.31 4.11 4.24
C ASN A 353 23.01 4.79 3.79
N ALA A 354 21.94 4.01 3.61
CA ALA A 354 20.61 4.52 3.33
C ALA A 354 19.87 4.87 4.63
N LYS A 355 18.98 5.87 4.55
CA LYS A 355 18.09 6.21 5.67
C LYS A 355 17.11 5.05 5.91
N LEU A 356 16.75 4.85 7.18
CA LEU A 356 15.73 3.86 7.54
C LEU A 356 14.36 4.29 6.99
N PRO A 357 13.52 3.34 6.53
CA PRO A 357 12.14 3.63 6.18
C PRO A 357 11.36 4.20 7.35
N VAL A 358 10.45 5.11 7.08
CA VAL A 358 9.59 5.73 8.10
C VAL A 358 8.16 5.21 7.91
N PRO A 359 7.68 4.31 8.79
CA PRO A 359 6.29 3.89 8.79
C PRO A 359 5.41 4.93 9.46
N GLU A 360 4.24 5.20 8.88
CA GLU A 360 3.23 6.09 9.44
C GLU A 360 1.81 5.56 9.19
N SER A 361 0.89 5.94 10.08
CA SER A 361 -0.53 5.63 9.90
C SER A 361 -1.19 6.73 9.09
N LEU A 362 -1.64 6.40 7.87
CA LEU A 362 -2.20 7.36 6.92
C LEU A 362 -3.49 6.81 6.29
N SER A 363 -4.57 7.60 6.33
CA SER A 363 -5.84 7.30 5.63
C SER A 363 -6.39 5.88 5.89
N GLY A 364 -6.30 5.39 7.12
CA GLY A 364 -6.77 4.05 7.51
C GLY A 364 -5.88 2.89 7.08
N GLY A 365 -4.70 3.19 6.57
CA GLY A 365 -3.66 2.25 6.17
C GLY A 365 -2.31 2.58 6.81
N ILE A 366 -1.29 1.87 6.36
CA ILE A 366 0.11 2.10 6.72
C ILE A 366 0.85 2.55 5.48
N SER A 367 1.52 3.68 5.59
CA SER A 367 2.48 4.20 4.62
C SER A 367 3.89 3.96 5.12
N VAL A 368 4.80 3.56 4.22
CA VAL A 368 6.23 3.39 4.54
C VAL A 368 7.05 4.18 3.54
N VAL A 369 7.63 5.27 3.99
CA VAL A 369 8.45 6.16 3.16
C VAL A 369 9.92 5.73 3.18
N CYS A 370 10.46 5.45 1.99
CA CYS A 370 11.86 5.09 1.74
C CYS A 370 12.54 6.22 0.99
N ASN A 371 13.57 6.84 1.58
CA ASN A 371 14.34 7.89 0.93
C ASN A 371 15.45 7.31 0.05
N ALA A 372 15.73 7.96 -1.07
CA ALA A 372 16.89 7.66 -1.90
C ALA A 372 18.19 7.79 -1.09
N SER A 373 19.16 6.94 -1.39
CA SER A 373 20.50 7.08 -0.79
C SER A 373 21.17 8.37 -1.25
N GLU A 374 21.95 9.01 -0.38
CA GLU A 374 22.67 10.23 -0.74
C GLU A 374 23.62 10.02 -1.92
N GLN A 375 24.24 8.85 -2.01
CA GLN A 375 25.10 8.49 -3.12
C GLN A 375 24.33 8.44 -4.43
N TYR A 376 23.13 7.85 -4.43
CA TYR A 376 22.25 7.80 -5.61
C TYR A 376 21.88 9.21 -6.08
N LEU A 377 21.45 10.08 -5.16
CA LEU A 377 21.06 11.44 -5.50
C LEU A 377 22.21 12.25 -6.12
N ARG A 378 23.42 12.16 -5.55
CA ARG A 378 24.62 12.82 -6.11
C ARG A 378 24.96 12.33 -7.51
N LEU A 379 24.91 11.01 -7.74
CA LEU A 379 25.15 10.43 -9.07
C LEU A 379 24.07 10.83 -10.07
N ALA A 380 22.80 10.87 -9.66
CA ALA A 380 21.69 11.30 -10.51
C ALA A 380 21.84 12.77 -10.93
N GLU A 381 22.22 13.66 -10.02
CA GLU A 381 22.50 15.06 -10.32
C GLU A 381 23.65 15.22 -11.33
N GLN A 382 24.75 14.51 -11.14
CA GLN A 382 25.89 14.53 -12.05
C GLN A 382 25.52 14.05 -13.46
N LEU A 383 24.70 13.03 -13.58
CA LEU A 383 24.21 12.52 -14.86
C LEU A 383 23.26 13.51 -15.54
N ASP A 384 22.35 14.14 -14.80
CA ASP A 384 21.43 15.17 -15.30
C ASP A 384 22.23 16.38 -15.85
N GLU A 385 23.27 16.82 -15.15
CA GLU A 385 24.17 17.90 -15.59
C GLU A 385 24.94 17.52 -16.87
N ALA A 386 25.52 16.31 -16.90
CA ALA A 386 26.27 15.83 -18.05
C ALA A 386 25.39 15.72 -19.30
N VAL A 387 24.18 15.17 -19.17
CA VAL A 387 23.19 15.08 -20.26
C VAL A 387 22.75 16.50 -20.70
N GLY A 388 22.52 17.38 -19.73
CA GLY A 388 22.18 18.78 -20.01
C GLY A 388 23.26 19.50 -20.83
N ASP A 389 24.54 19.30 -20.52
CA ASP A 389 25.67 19.89 -21.24
C ASP A 389 25.87 19.27 -22.63
N GLU A 390 25.71 17.96 -22.79
CA GLU A 390 25.69 17.31 -24.10
C GLU A 390 24.58 17.85 -25.01
N LEU A 391 23.36 18.01 -24.48
CA LEU A 391 22.24 18.56 -25.23
C LEU A 391 22.49 20.04 -25.62
N ARG A 392 23.08 20.84 -24.73
CA ARG A 392 23.49 22.22 -25.01
C ARG A 392 24.58 22.27 -26.10
N THR A 393 25.55 21.37 -26.02
CA THR A 393 26.64 21.26 -27.00
C THR A 393 26.12 20.82 -28.36
N ARG A 394 25.23 19.82 -28.42
CA ARG A 394 24.56 19.39 -29.66
C ARG A 394 23.68 20.50 -30.26
N LYS A 395 22.93 21.27 -29.45
CA LYS A 395 22.18 22.43 -29.92
C LYS A 395 23.09 23.51 -30.46
N LYS A 396 24.22 23.83 -29.81
CA LYS A 396 25.19 24.80 -30.28
C LYS A 396 25.90 24.35 -31.59
N SER A 397 26.23 23.05 -31.70
CA SER A 397 26.85 22.51 -32.94
C SER A 397 25.87 22.49 -34.11
N SER A 398 24.61 22.12 -33.88
CA SER A 398 23.55 22.13 -34.90
C SER A 398 23.19 23.56 -35.35
N GLN A 399 23.17 24.54 -34.44
CA GLN A 399 23.00 25.96 -34.79
C GLN A 399 24.18 26.52 -35.60
N LYS A 400 25.42 26.21 -35.20
CA LYS A 400 26.63 26.63 -35.99
C LYS A 400 26.66 26.01 -37.39
N SER A 401 26.30 24.73 -37.54
CA SER A 401 26.23 24.05 -38.83
C SER A 401 25.11 24.63 -39.71
N SER A 402 23.93 24.89 -39.11
CA SER A 402 22.80 25.51 -39.80
C SER A 402 23.12 26.93 -40.26
N GLN A 403 23.79 27.75 -39.44
CA GLN A 403 24.22 29.11 -39.84
C GLN A 403 25.24 29.09 -40.98
N LYS A 404 26.24 28.17 -40.93
CA LYS A 404 27.19 28.00 -42.02
C LYS A 404 26.52 27.57 -43.33
N SER A 405 25.54 26.68 -43.28
CA SER A 405 24.82 26.24 -44.48
C SER A 405 23.87 27.32 -45.01
N SER A 406 23.22 28.10 -44.15
CA SER A 406 22.38 29.25 -44.56
C SER A 406 23.22 30.32 -45.25
N GLN A 407 24.42 30.64 -44.75
CA GLN A 407 25.33 31.60 -45.40
C GLN A 407 25.75 31.11 -46.78
N LYS A 408 26.14 29.84 -46.91
CA LYS A 408 26.49 29.27 -48.22
C LYS A 408 25.34 29.31 -49.23
N ILE A 409 24.07 29.10 -48.76
CA ILE A 409 22.90 29.26 -49.63
C ILE A 409 22.77 30.69 -50.14
N ILE A 410 23.00 31.70 -49.31
CA ILE A 410 23.00 33.10 -49.71
C ILE A 410 24.12 33.34 -50.73
N ASP A 411 25.34 32.83 -50.49
CA ASP A 411 26.46 32.96 -51.40
C ASP A 411 26.18 32.31 -52.77
N PHE A 412 25.56 31.17 -52.84
CA PHE A 412 25.12 30.51 -54.07
C PHE A 412 24.06 31.31 -54.81
N ILE A 413 23.08 31.89 -54.10
CA ILE A 413 22.07 32.77 -54.71
C ILE A 413 22.71 34.05 -55.26
N ALA A 414 23.70 34.62 -54.56
CA ALA A 414 24.45 35.78 -55.00
C ALA A 414 25.24 35.50 -56.30
N ALA A 415 25.86 34.31 -56.42
CA ALA A 415 26.59 33.87 -57.60
C ALA A 415 25.68 33.51 -58.79
N ASN A 416 24.52 32.90 -58.53
CA ASN A 416 23.52 32.50 -59.52
C ASN A 416 22.11 32.63 -59.04
N LYS A 417 21.41 33.69 -59.43
CA LYS A 417 20.02 33.97 -59.03
C LYS A 417 19.01 32.88 -59.45
N ASN A 418 19.35 32.08 -60.46
CA ASN A 418 18.51 31.02 -61.00
C ASN A 418 18.82 29.63 -60.40
N ILE A 419 19.74 29.53 -59.44
CA ILE A 419 20.16 28.25 -58.84
C ILE A 419 18.96 27.51 -58.22
N THR A 420 18.88 26.23 -58.50
CA THR A 420 17.81 25.36 -58.01
C THR A 420 18.12 24.80 -56.60
N THR A 421 17.07 24.42 -55.88
CA THR A 421 17.25 23.75 -54.56
C THR A 421 17.98 22.41 -54.68
N GLN A 422 17.94 21.77 -55.87
CA GLN A 422 18.65 20.53 -56.15
C GLN A 422 20.17 20.81 -56.28
N GLU A 423 20.55 21.78 -57.07
CA GLU A 423 21.97 22.20 -57.26
C GLU A 423 22.58 22.68 -55.93
N MET A 424 21.81 23.44 -55.14
CA MET A 424 22.26 23.85 -53.79
C MET A 424 22.49 22.62 -52.88
N ALA A 425 21.64 21.58 -52.94
CA ALA A 425 21.77 20.37 -52.17
C ALA A 425 23.03 19.57 -52.54
N GLU A 426 23.29 19.43 -53.82
CA GLU A 426 24.47 18.76 -54.39
C GLU A 426 25.78 19.53 -53.98
N ASN A 427 25.81 20.82 -54.12
CA ASN A 427 26.96 21.67 -53.75
C ASN A 427 27.21 21.70 -52.23
N LEU A 428 26.19 21.54 -51.40
CA LEU A 428 26.30 21.49 -49.93
C LEU A 428 26.54 20.10 -49.38
N GLY A 429 26.33 19.05 -50.18
CA GLY A 429 26.40 17.66 -49.74
C GLY A 429 25.29 17.30 -48.70
N ILE A 430 24.11 17.93 -48.80
CA ILE A 430 22.97 17.70 -47.89
C ILE A 430 21.70 17.40 -48.71
N SER A 431 20.67 16.83 -48.02
CA SER A 431 19.43 16.49 -48.70
C SER A 431 18.68 17.75 -49.19
N ARG A 432 17.99 17.66 -50.34
CA ARG A 432 17.10 18.71 -50.87
C ARG A 432 16.09 19.21 -49.85
N ARG A 433 15.56 18.28 -48.96
CA ARG A 433 14.65 18.64 -47.89
C ARG A 433 15.28 19.54 -46.82
N ALA A 434 16.58 19.32 -46.51
CA ALA A 434 17.33 20.15 -45.58
C ALA A 434 17.57 21.56 -46.16
N VAL A 435 17.91 21.69 -47.48
CA VAL A 435 18.03 22.96 -48.17
C VAL A 435 16.69 23.71 -48.18
N ALA A 436 15.60 23.04 -48.55
CA ALA A 436 14.26 23.66 -48.57
C ALA A 436 13.85 24.21 -47.17
N LYS A 437 14.17 23.50 -46.11
CA LYS A 437 13.94 23.98 -44.73
C LYS A 437 14.75 25.23 -44.39
N GLN A 438 15.97 25.30 -44.86
CA GLN A 438 16.82 26.49 -44.63
C GLN A 438 16.37 27.69 -45.47
N ILE A 439 15.98 27.46 -46.74
CA ILE A 439 15.40 28.46 -47.61
C ILE A 439 14.13 29.06 -47.00
N ALA A 440 13.20 28.21 -46.49
CA ALA A 440 11.99 28.67 -45.82
C ALA A 440 12.31 29.61 -44.64
N LYS A 441 13.30 29.23 -43.81
CA LYS A 441 13.76 30.05 -42.69
C LYS A 441 14.40 31.38 -43.14
N LEU A 442 15.15 31.40 -44.23
CA LEU A 442 15.71 32.63 -44.81
C LEU A 442 14.62 33.54 -45.37
N GLN A 443 13.55 32.98 -45.94
CA GLN A 443 12.39 33.70 -46.42
C GLN A 443 11.54 34.29 -45.26
N GLU A 444 11.30 33.51 -44.22
CA GLU A 444 10.64 33.97 -42.99
C GLU A 444 11.35 35.15 -42.34
N ASN A 445 12.70 35.18 -42.40
CA ASN A 445 13.52 36.25 -41.86
C ASN A 445 13.72 37.42 -42.85
N ASN A 446 13.01 37.40 -44.00
CA ASN A 446 13.11 38.41 -45.04
C ASN A 446 14.55 38.65 -45.58
N ILE A 447 15.37 37.57 -45.62
CA ILE A 447 16.74 37.64 -46.14
C ILE A 447 16.74 37.37 -47.64
N ILE A 448 15.94 36.44 -48.13
CA ILE A 448 15.78 36.11 -49.54
C ILE A 448 14.30 36.01 -49.90
N ARG A 449 13.96 36.27 -51.16
CA ARG A 449 12.63 36.00 -51.70
C ARG A 449 12.69 35.33 -53.06
N ARG A 450 11.64 34.61 -53.42
CA ARG A 450 11.44 34.05 -54.75
C ARG A 450 10.62 35.05 -55.57
N VAL A 451 11.13 35.40 -56.75
CA VAL A 451 10.46 36.28 -57.68
C VAL A 451 10.05 35.47 -58.90
N GLY A 452 8.76 35.51 -59.27
CA GLY A 452 8.19 34.77 -60.41
C GLY A 452 7.63 33.41 -60.04
N ALA A 453 7.26 32.61 -61.06
CA ALA A 453 6.66 31.28 -60.88
C ALA A 453 7.68 30.24 -60.43
N ASP A 454 7.19 29.11 -59.86
CA ASP A 454 8.03 27.99 -59.37
C ASP A 454 8.95 27.41 -60.46
N LYS A 455 8.52 27.37 -61.71
CA LYS A 455 9.35 27.10 -62.89
C LYS A 455 9.67 28.40 -63.62
N GLY A 456 10.99 28.78 -63.63
CA GLY A 456 11.48 29.95 -64.35
C GLY A 456 11.59 31.22 -63.50
N GLY A 457 11.24 31.21 -62.19
CA GLY A 457 11.50 32.32 -61.30
C GLY A 457 12.95 32.33 -60.79
N TYR A 458 13.37 33.44 -60.20
CA TYR A 458 14.70 33.64 -59.64
C TYR A 458 14.68 34.03 -58.15
N TRP A 459 15.83 33.90 -57.51
CA TRP A 459 16.02 34.30 -56.11
C TRP A 459 16.51 35.72 -56.03
N GLU A 460 16.00 36.48 -55.08
CA GLU A 460 16.50 37.84 -54.78
C GLU A 460 16.89 37.89 -53.30
N ILE A 461 18.06 38.48 -53.03
CA ILE A 461 18.53 38.76 -51.68
C ILE A 461 18.01 40.14 -51.31
N ILE A 462 17.31 40.20 -50.16
CA ILE A 462 16.62 41.43 -49.68
C ILE A 462 17.55 42.20 -48.73
N LYS A 463 18.38 41.48 -47.97
CA LYS A 463 19.33 42.05 -46.99
C LYS A 463 20.71 41.46 -47.17
#